data_d77e0ad11e738642611a6ae6c8212ff7
#
_entry.id   d77e0ad11e738642611a6ae6c8212ff7
#
_cell.length_a   1.000
_cell.length_b   1.000
_cell.length_c   1.000
_cell.angle_alpha   90.00
_cell.angle_beta   90.00
_cell.angle_gamma   90.00
#
_symmetry.space_group_name_H-M   'P 1'
#
loop_
_entity.id
_entity.type
_entity.pdbx_description
1 polymer ?
#
loop_
_entity_poly.entity_id
_entity_poly.type
_entity_poly.pdbx_seq_one_letter_code
_entity_poly.pdbx_strand_id
1 'polypeptide(L)'
;MRRKILEIANKNTVVEVGVVRVKKADGTEKICFYFGDKLVLETSLSRFDKDKEKMADYGVYLSIHFFLDLERKLQSEYDIIPVYCEPNGYGYQFNGENKIMGYACSNWMIDNTNQSFIALAQNGNMGIDFLNSYIMKQIERQVILLHQLSAPIGALDKHNHILVLAGATSTGKTTIGNLTKSFFGGVNSHFLGGNMNATISALENEIASLCGVPYYMDDASLVGESFDWVNFLYRLANGETKKRANYKEPNLIVATKKYCSHFLISSENSILDKIMRKSKELDSNLEGTLARVTEIWIEKNSSLLFDNEQQVEEVVNFYEYNYGNLASLVVNRIFEKGVDTVKQEIRKLSQEIIESNKIEDNLLKRKAKTIAIIVYTADMANSFGLQFDKDSIIKFMMEQTEKTIKSFAFSNEKVYEIAIKKLIKTARDKGGKAKDGSYYLLSKNYEQLIDELKNGYEKHHFSAKKFKAYAMEKGVMIPIRDKASGTFSCNDIRGRGYHIKEVE
;
A
#
# COMPACT_ATOMS: atom_id res chain seq x y z
N MET A 1 27.45 15.43 5.69
CA MET A 1 27.44 16.18 4.41
C MET A 1 28.79 16.85 4.21
N ARG A 2 29.46 16.60 3.08
CA ARG A 2 30.72 17.27 2.73
C ARG A 2 30.41 18.72 2.32
N ARG A 3 31.03 19.72 2.95
CA ARG A 3 30.84 21.14 2.65
C ARG A 3 32.11 21.72 2.08
N LYS A 4 32.01 22.68 1.17
CA LYS A 4 33.13 23.54 0.82
C LYS A 4 33.27 24.57 1.95
N ILE A 5 34.40 24.64 2.59
CA ILE A 5 34.68 25.66 3.58
C ILE A 5 35.28 26.86 2.88
N LEU A 6 34.67 28.01 3.04
CA LEU A 6 35.13 29.29 2.59
C LEU A 6 35.63 30.07 3.82
N GLU A 7 36.88 30.47 3.81
CA GLU A 7 37.47 31.38 4.81
C GLU A 7 37.18 32.82 4.41
N ILE A 8 36.27 33.50 5.10
CA ILE A 8 35.78 34.83 4.73
C ILE A 8 36.37 35.88 5.67
N ALA A 9 36.98 36.91 5.10
CA ALA A 9 37.50 38.03 5.85
C ALA A 9 36.38 38.85 6.52
N ASN A 10 36.44 39.04 7.84
CA ASN A 10 35.50 39.81 8.62
C ASN A 10 36.24 40.83 9.50
N LYS A 11 36.57 41.99 8.93
CA LYS A 11 37.48 42.98 9.55
C LYS A 11 38.85 42.36 9.90
N ASN A 12 39.13 42.20 11.21
CA ASN A 12 40.37 41.67 11.73
C ASN A 12 40.34 40.18 12.04
N THR A 13 39.25 39.49 11.65
CA THR A 13 39.03 38.06 11.89
C THR A 13 38.69 37.34 10.58
N VAL A 14 38.80 36.02 10.61
CA VAL A 14 38.34 35.16 9.51
C VAL A 14 37.19 34.33 10.05
N VAL A 15 36.11 34.23 9.26
CA VAL A 15 34.96 33.39 9.57
C VAL A 15 34.90 32.25 8.56
N GLU A 16 34.84 31.03 9.05
CA GLU A 16 34.66 29.86 8.21
C GLU A 16 33.17 29.67 7.90
N VAL A 17 32.84 29.64 6.60
CA VAL A 17 31.48 29.44 6.08
C VAL A 17 31.46 28.14 5.30
N GLY A 18 30.74 27.14 5.80
CA GLY A 18 30.44 25.93 5.04
C GLY A 18 29.40 26.22 3.97
N VAL A 19 29.68 25.84 2.72
CA VAL A 19 28.74 26.09 1.61
C VAL A 19 28.47 24.80 0.85
N VAL A 20 27.20 24.60 0.49
CA VAL A 20 26.76 23.54 -0.42
C VAL A 20 25.72 24.11 -1.38
N ARG A 21 25.64 23.52 -2.57
CA ARG A 21 24.60 23.79 -3.55
C ARG A 21 23.55 22.66 -3.45
N VAL A 22 22.28 23.02 -3.55
CA VAL A 22 21.16 22.05 -3.49
C VAL A 22 20.32 22.21 -4.72
N LYS A 23 20.27 21.19 -5.55
CA LYS A 23 19.41 21.13 -6.72
C LYS A 23 18.12 20.41 -6.37
N LYS A 24 17.00 21.09 -6.60
CA LYS A 24 15.66 20.50 -6.40
C LYS A 24 15.23 19.68 -7.62
N ALA A 25 14.23 18.85 -7.42
CA ALA A 25 13.64 18.02 -8.47
C ALA A 25 13.06 18.85 -9.64
N ASP A 26 12.57 20.06 -9.38
CA ASP A 26 12.07 21.01 -10.38
C ASP A 26 13.18 21.73 -11.17
N GLY A 27 14.44 21.40 -10.89
CA GLY A 27 15.62 22.01 -11.52
C GLY A 27 16.07 23.31 -10.88
N THR A 28 15.33 23.86 -9.91
CA THR A 28 15.78 25.05 -9.16
C THR A 28 16.97 24.70 -8.28
N GLU A 29 17.89 25.66 -8.12
CA GLU A 29 19.08 25.49 -7.32
C GLU A 29 19.09 26.50 -6.18
N LYS A 30 19.45 26.03 -4.99
CA LYS A 30 19.66 26.83 -3.79
C LYS A 30 21.08 26.68 -3.31
N ILE A 31 21.56 27.69 -2.59
CA ILE A 31 22.83 27.65 -1.86
C ILE A 31 22.51 27.66 -0.38
N CYS A 32 23.13 26.75 0.35
CA CYS A 32 22.98 26.62 1.79
C CYS A 32 24.31 27.00 2.46
N PHE A 33 24.24 27.89 3.44
CA PHE A 33 25.37 28.42 4.18
C PHE A 33 25.31 27.93 5.62
N TYR A 34 26.46 27.53 6.17
CA TYR A 34 26.59 26.96 7.50
C TYR A 34 27.68 27.67 8.31
N PHE A 35 27.37 27.96 9.59
CA PHE A 35 28.40 28.27 10.59
C PHE A 35 28.58 27.03 11.46
N GLY A 36 29.77 26.38 11.39
CA GLY A 36 29.93 25.05 11.94
C GLY A 36 28.89 24.07 11.33
N ASP A 37 28.11 23.42 12.19
CA ASP A 37 27.07 22.50 11.74
C ASP A 37 25.68 23.13 11.56
N LYS A 38 25.51 24.37 11.93
CA LYS A 38 24.23 25.08 11.90
C LYS A 38 23.99 25.72 10.53
N LEU A 39 22.87 25.37 9.89
CA LEU A 39 22.37 26.04 8.69
C LEU A 39 21.94 27.46 9.06
N VAL A 40 22.52 28.46 8.42
CA VAL A 40 22.28 29.87 8.73
C VAL A 40 21.53 30.62 7.63
N LEU A 41 21.65 30.15 6.38
CA LEU A 41 20.91 30.74 5.26
C LEU A 41 20.71 29.68 4.16
N GLU A 42 19.50 29.67 3.60
CA GLU A 42 19.13 28.95 2.39
C GLU A 42 18.52 29.93 1.41
N THR A 43 19.14 30.13 0.25
CA THR A 43 18.68 31.10 -0.74
C THR A 43 19.08 30.69 -2.15
N SER A 44 18.45 31.27 -3.18
CA SER A 44 18.95 31.14 -4.55
C SER A 44 20.03 32.18 -4.84
N LEU A 45 20.91 31.90 -5.80
CA LEU A 45 21.97 32.84 -6.18
C LEU A 45 21.40 34.22 -6.55
N SER A 46 20.23 34.24 -7.24
CA SER A 46 19.56 35.48 -7.66
C SER A 46 18.96 36.29 -6.50
N ARG A 47 18.78 35.68 -5.32
CA ARG A 47 18.21 36.33 -4.14
C ARG A 47 19.23 36.56 -3.04
N PHE A 48 20.45 36.08 -3.23
CA PHE A 48 21.49 36.12 -2.19
C PHE A 48 21.68 37.52 -1.63
N ASP A 49 21.74 38.53 -2.47
CA ASP A 49 21.91 39.96 -2.08
C ASP A 49 20.82 40.45 -1.13
N LYS A 50 19.57 39.95 -1.29
CA LYS A 50 18.45 40.32 -0.44
C LYS A 50 18.40 39.56 0.87
N ASP A 51 18.90 38.32 0.84
CA ASP A 51 18.73 37.38 1.96
C ASP A 51 20.00 37.30 2.85
N LYS A 52 21.18 37.74 2.36
CA LYS A 52 22.46 37.60 3.06
C LYS A 52 22.49 38.22 4.46
N GLU A 53 21.74 39.32 4.67
CA GLU A 53 21.69 40.00 5.97
C GLU A 53 21.07 39.11 7.06
N LYS A 54 20.25 38.12 6.69
CA LYS A 54 19.68 37.15 7.63
C LYS A 54 20.74 36.27 8.29
N MET A 55 21.95 36.18 7.71
CA MET A 55 23.05 35.49 8.34
C MET A 55 23.50 36.14 9.66
N ALA A 56 23.26 37.45 9.82
CA ALA A 56 23.60 38.19 11.03
C ALA A 56 22.74 37.81 12.24
N ASP A 57 21.54 37.25 12.01
CA ASP A 57 20.62 36.83 13.08
C ASP A 57 21.15 35.64 13.90
N TYR A 58 22.23 35.01 13.44
CA TYR A 58 22.84 33.86 14.10
C TYR A 58 23.94 34.20 15.12
N GLY A 59 23.96 35.45 15.58
CA GLY A 59 24.78 35.88 16.74
C GLY A 59 26.26 36.13 16.42
N VAL A 60 26.63 36.15 15.15
CA VAL A 60 27.97 36.52 14.71
C VAL A 60 27.92 37.92 14.08
N TYR A 61 28.70 38.86 14.59
CA TYR A 61 28.80 40.17 13.98
C TYR A 61 29.47 40.06 12.60
N LEU A 62 28.71 40.29 11.53
CA LEU A 62 29.16 40.22 10.14
C LEU A 62 29.32 41.65 9.59
N SER A 63 30.53 41.99 9.16
CA SER A 63 30.77 43.29 8.56
C SER A 63 30.41 43.35 7.08
N ILE A 64 30.31 44.56 6.51
CA ILE A 64 30.08 44.71 5.05
C ILE A 64 31.22 44.04 4.26
N HIS A 65 32.44 44.04 4.75
CA HIS A 65 33.60 43.35 4.13
C HIS A 65 33.39 41.83 4.08
N PHE A 66 32.75 41.25 5.09
CA PHE A 66 32.38 39.82 5.08
C PHE A 66 31.50 39.49 3.88
N PHE A 67 30.46 40.26 3.65
CA PHE A 67 29.50 39.98 2.55
C PHE A 67 30.14 40.19 1.17
N LEU A 68 30.98 41.20 1.01
CA LEU A 68 31.71 41.43 -0.24
C LEU A 68 32.73 40.31 -0.53
N ASP A 69 33.44 39.83 0.46
CA ASP A 69 34.42 38.74 0.29
C ASP A 69 33.69 37.39 0.05
N LEU A 70 32.56 37.16 0.73
CA LEU A 70 31.71 35.97 0.51
C LEU A 70 31.17 35.94 -0.93
N GLU A 71 30.63 37.06 -1.45
CA GLU A 71 30.18 37.17 -2.85
C GLU A 71 31.29 36.87 -3.85
N ARG A 72 32.47 37.47 -3.63
CA ARG A 72 33.63 37.27 -4.52
C ARG A 72 34.03 35.78 -4.54
N LYS A 73 34.10 35.13 -3.37
CA LYS A 73 34.49 33.74 -3.27
C LYS A 73 33.42 32.79 -3.81
N LEU A 74 32.15 33.10 -3.59
CA LEU A 74 31.07 32.35 -4.21
C LEU A 74 31.17 32.38 -5.75
N GLN A 75 31.46 33.53 -6.34
CA GLN A 75 31.61 33.64 -7.80
C GLN A 75 32.84 32.88 -8.31
N SER A 76 33.97 33.01 -7.63
CA SER A 76 35.24 32.36 -8.05
C SER A 76 35.28 30.85 -7.79
N GLU A 77 34.61 30.36 -6.78
CA GLU A 77 34.67 28.97 -6.33
C GLU A 77 33.34 28.21 -6.57
N TYR A 78 32.38 28.80 -7.29
CA TYR A 78 31.04 28.23 -7.46
C TYR A 78 31.05 26.81 -7.99
N ASP A 79 31.86 26.54 -9.00
CA ASP A 79 31.89 25.24 -9.67
C ASP A 79 32.48 24.11 -8.80
N ILE A 80 33.27 24.47 -7.78
CA ILE A 80 33.86 23.48 -6.85
C ILE A 80 33.06 23.32 -5.55
N ILE A 81 31.95 24.08 -5.39
CA ILE A 81 31.01 23.86 -4.28
C ILE A 81 30.24 22.57 -4.53
N PRO A 82 30.25 21.63 -3.56
CA PRO A 82 29.53 20.37 -3.70
C PRO A 82 28.05 20.59 -4.02
N VAL A 83 27.53 19.84 -4.98
CA VAL A 83 26.11 19.86 -5.36
C VAL A 83 25.44 18.63 -4.78
N TYR A 84 24.36 18.85 -4.04
CA TYR A 84 23.50 17.80 -3.52
C TYR A 84 22.12 17.89 -4.18
N CYS A 85 21.50 16.77 -4.42
CA CYS A 85 20.12 16.72 -4.91
C CYS A 85 19.17 16.51 -3.73
N GLU A 86 18.12 17.33 -3.65
CA GLU A 86 17.03 17.10 -2.73
C GLU A 86 16.20 15.91 -3.25
N PRO A 87 15.92 14.88 -2.42
CA PRO A 87 15.12 13.75 -2.86
C PRO A 87 13.73 14.19 -3.32
N ASN A 88 13.26 13.64 -4.44
CA ASN A 88 11.93 13.87 -4.95
C ASN A 88 10.95 12.86 -4.33
N GLY A 89 10.69 13.00 -3.03
CA GLY A 89 9.90 12.05 -2.26
C GLY A 89 10.76 10.95 -1.61
N TYR A 90 10.11 9.88 -1.18
CA TYR A 90 10.75 8.79 -0.45
C TYR A 90 10.76 7.51 -1.28
N GLY A 91 11.88 6.76 -1.19
CA GLY A 91 12.12 5.54 -1.94
C GLY A 91 12.96 5.78 -3.18
N TYR A 92 12.62 5.13 -4.29
CA TYR A 92 13.38 5.25 -5.52
C TYR A 92 13.40 6.67 -6.07
N GLN A 93 14.60 7.11 -6.44
CA GLN A 93 14.86 8.38 -7.09
C GLN A 93 15.12 8.16 -8.58
N PHE A 94 14.48 8.95 -9.43
CA PHE A 94 14.55 8.82 -10.88
C PHE A 94 15.20 10.04 -11.51
N ASN A 95 15.94 9.85 -12.61
CA ASN A 95 16.40 10.94 -13.47
C ASN A 95 15.31 11.34 -14.48
N GLY A 96 15.61 12.35 -15.30
CA GLY A 96 14.69 12.83 -16.36
C GLY A 96 14.30 11.76 -17.41
N GLU A 97 15.06 10.66 -17.52
CA GLU A 97 14.81 9.52 -18.40
C GLU A 97 14.06 8.38 -17.70
N ASN A 98 13.55 8.59 -16.50
CA ASN A 98 12.91 7.58 -15.64
C ASN A 98 13.82 6.40 -15.24
N LYS A 99 15.15 6.57 -15.28
CA LYS A 99 16.12 5.59 -14.78
C LYS A 99 16.29 5.75 -13.28
N ILE A 100 16.33 4.66 -12.56
CA ILE A 100 16.57 4.67 -11.11
C ILE A 100 18.03 5.10 -10.85
N MET A 101 18.18 6.15 -10.04
CA MET A 101 19.47 6.72 -9.65
C MET A 101 19.84 6.35 -8.22
N GLY A 102 18.88 6.05 -7.37
CA GLY A 102 19.12 5.72 -5.98
C GLY A 102 17.84 5.49 -5.19
N TYR A 103 17.99 5.41 -3.86
CA TYR A 103 16.91 5.18 -2.93
C TYR A 103 17.10 6.05 -1.68
N ALA A 104 16.06 6.75 -1.23
CA ALA A 104 16.14 7.66 -0.09
C ALA A 104 14.93 7.52 0.85
N CYS A 105 15.20 7.37 2.15
CA CYS A 105 14.21 7.39 3.24
C CYS A 105 14.63 8.36 4.34
N SER A 106 15.22 9.49 3.98
CA SER A 106 15.54 10.57 4.90
C SER A 106 15.52 11.89 4.17
N ASN A 107 15.36 12.98 4.89
CA ASN A 107 15.44 14.35 4.35
C ASN A 107 16.88 14.76 4.01
N TRP A 108 17.80 13.80 3.85
CA TRP A 108 19.20 14.08 3.54
C TRP A 108 19.34 14.44 2.07
N MET A 109 20.10 15.48 1.83
CA MET A 109 20.56 15.83 0.50
C MET A 109 21.57 14.79 0.01
N ILE A 110 21.47 14.46 -1.27
CA ILE A 110 22.24 13.39 -1.90
C ILE A 110 23.23 14.00 -2.87
N ASP A 111 24.47 13.55 -2.81
CA ASP A 111 25.48 13.88 -3.81
C ASP A 111 25.08 13.27 -5.16
N ASN A 112 24.85 14.13 -6.17
CA ASN A 112 24.45 13.70 -7.50
C ASN A 112 25.60 13.12 -8.35
N THR A 113 26.80 13.03 -7.81
CA THR A 113 27.97 12.46 -8.50
C THR A 113 27.95 10.93 -8.54
N ASN A 114 27.20 10.27 -7.63
CA ASN A 114 27.07 8.84 -7.58
C ASN A 114 25.92 8.33 -8.46
N GLN A 115 26.19 7.34 -9.31
CA GLN A 115 25.18 6.73 -10.19
C GLN A 115 24.16 5.85 -9.44
N SER A 116 24.45 5.44 -8.21
CA SER A 116 23.55 4.73 -7.31
C SER A 116 23.88 5.10 -5.88
N PHE A 117 22.89 5.54 -5.13
CA PHE A 117 23.07 5.97 -3.76
C PHE A 117 21.93 5.47 -2.87
N ILE A 118 22.23 5.30 -1.58
CA ILE A 118 21.23 5.01 -0.55
C ILE A 118 21.36 6.06 0.54
N ALA A 119 20.26 6.73 0.85
CA ALA A 119 20.14 7.69 1.93
C ALA A 119 19.04 7.25 2.89
N LEU A 120 19.43 6.53 3.93
CA LEU A 120 18.54 6.12 5.02
C LEU A 120 19.04 6.74 6.32
N ALA A 121 18.10 7.19 7.16
CA ALA A 121 18.43 7.47 8.55
C ALA A 121 18.65 6.13 9.25
N GLN A 122 19.87 5.86 9.65
CA GLN A 122 20.30 4.61 10.29
C GLN A 122 20.76 4.86 11.71
N ASN A 123 20.47 3.94 12.61
CA ASN A 123 20.99 3.89 13.96
C ASN A 123 21.11 2.45 14.45
N GLY A 124 22.02 2.20 15.41
CA GLY A 124 22.22 0.91 16.03
C GLY A 124 22.74 -0.16 15.07
N ASN A 125 22.31 -1.39 15.30
CA ASN A 125 22.70 -2.56 14.51
C ASN A 125 21.47 -3.24 13.86
N MET A 126 21.71 -4.26 13.04
CA MET A 126 20.64 -5.00 12.37
C MET A 126 19.81 -5.89 13.30
N GLY A 127 20.37 -6.27 14.45
CA GLY A 127 19.70 -7.13 15.41
C GLY A 127 19.27 -8.49 14.87
N ILE A 128 20.05 -9.12 13.99
CA ILE A 128 19.70 -10.37 13.33
C ILE A 128 19.36 -11.47 14.35
N ASP A 129 20.15 -11.62 15.40
CA ASP A 129 19.92 -12.61 16.45
C ASP A 129 18.62 -12.31 17.21
N PHE A 130 18.37 -11.04 17.50
CA PHE A 130 17.11 -10.60 18.11
C PHE A 130 15.90 -10.94 17.21
N LEU A 131 15.97 -10.57 15.92
CA LEU A 131 14.91 -10.84 14.97
C LEU A 131 14.66 -12.36 14.80
N ASN A 132 15.72 -13.16 14.71
CA ASN A 132 15.59 -14.63 14.63
C ASN A 132 14.99 -15.22 15.89
N SER A 133 15.36 -14.75 17.08
CA SER A 133 14.84 -15.29 18.34
C SER A 133 13.36 -14.96 18.57
N TYR A 134 12.90 -13.79 18.14
CA TYR A 134 11.55 -13.28 18.40
C TYR A 134 10.58 -13.53 17.25
N ILE A 135 11.00 -13.23 16.04
CA ILE A 135 10.10 -13.04 14.92
C ILE A 135 9.93 -14.31 14.11
N MET A 136 10.97 -15.15 14.06
CA MET A 136 10.91 -16.38 13.28
C MET A 136 10.04 -17.48 13.88
N LYS A 137 9.56 -17.33 15.11
CA LYS A 137 8.74 -18.33 15.80
C LYS A 137 7.29 -18.42 15.30
N GLN A 138 6.76 -17.37 14.68
CA GLN A 138 5.37 -17.32 14.21
C GLN A 138 5.32 -16.89 12.76
N ILE A 139 4.54 -17.61 11.98
CA ILE A 139 4.40 -17.36 10.54
C ILE A 139 3.75 -16.00 10.24
N GLU A 140 2.80 -15.57 11.05
CA GLU A 140 2.15 -14.25 10.92
C GLU A 140 3.18 -13.13 11.05
N ARG A 141 4.08 -13.21 12.04
CA ARG A 141 5.15 -12.23 12.23
C ARG A 141 6.08 -12.19 11.01
N GLN A 142 6.51 -13.36 10.52
CA GLN A 142 7.37 -13.46 9.33
C GLN A 142 6.73 -12.79 8.12
N VAL A 143 5.46 -13.09 7.84
CA VAL A 143 4.73 -12.52 6.70
C VAL A 143 4.57 -11.00 6.83
N ILE A 144 4.22 -10.49 8.02
CA ILE A 144 4.06 -9.05 8.27
C ILE A 144 5.37 -8.31 8.00
N LEU A 145 6.48 -8.82 8.52
CA LEU A 145 7.79 -8.18 8.37
C LEU A 145 8.27 -8.19 6.92
N LEU A 146 8.17 -9.35 6.27
CA LEU A 146 8.57 -9.49 4.87
C LEU A 146 7.67 -8.67 3.95
N HIS A 147 6.37 -8.60 4.23
CA HIS A 147 5.46 -7.77 3.43
C HIS A 147 5.92 -6.31 3.40
N GLN A 148 6.30 -5.74 4.55
CA GLN A 148 6.78 -4.37 4.58
C GLN A 148 8.20 -4.24 3.99
N LEU A 149 9.10 -5.16 4.34
CA LEU A 149 10.47 -5.17 3.82
C LEU A 149 10.52 -5.36 2.30
N SER A 150 9.49 -5.95 1.70
CA SER A 150 9.39 -6.18 0.25
C SER A 150 8.92 -4.97 -0.56
N ALA A 151 8.56 -3.85 0.08
CA ALA A 151 8.08 -2.66 -0.62
C ALA A 151 9.04 -2.14 -1.72
N PRO A 152 10.38 -2.09 -1.52
CA PRO A 152 11.31 -1.72 -2.60
C PRO A 152 11.22 -2.65 -3.81
N ILE A 153 11.08 -3.96 -3.57
CA ILE A 153 10.98 -4.97 -4.62
C ILE A 153 9.66 -4.83 -5.38
N GLY A 154 8.55 -4.66 -4.65
CA GLY A 154 7.23 -4.44 -5.23
C GLY A 154 7.18 -3.23 -6.16
N ALA A 155 7.85 -2.14 -5.77
CA ALA A 155 7.88 -0.90 -6.54
C ALA A 155 8.60 -1.01 -7.88
N LEU A 156 9.56 -1.91 -8.02
CA LEU A 156 10.24 -2.16 -9.30
C LEU A 156 9.26 -2.56 -10.41
N ASP A 157 8.19 -3.26 -10.06
CA ASP A 157 7.18 -3.74 -11.00
C ASP A 157 5.80 -3.07 -10.79
N LYS A 158 5.79 -1.91 -10.17
CA LYS A 158 4.60 -1.08 -9.85
C LYS A 158 3.51 -1.89 -9.16
N HIS A 159 3.91 -2.76 -8.24
CA HIS A 159 3.02 -3.65 -7.52
C HIS A 159 2.72 -3.10 -6.12
N ASN A 160 1.53 -2.58 -5.93
CA ASN A 160 1.02 -2.20 -4.61
C ASN A 160 0.30 -3.39 -3.98
N HIS A 161 0.53 -3.60 -2.71
CA HIS A 161 -0.17 -4.61 -1.94
C HIS A 161 -0.58 -4.07 -0.56
N ILE A 162 -1.72 -4.52 -0.07
CA ILE A 162 -2.29 -4.09 1.20
C ILE A 162 -2.40 -5.31 2.11
N LEU A 163 -1.76 -5.24 3.27
CA LEU A 163 -1.90 -6.23 4.34
C LEU A 163 -2.71 -5.61 5.47
N VAL A 164 -3.79 -6.25 5.84
CA VAL A 164 -4.64 -5.84 6.96
C VAL A 164 -4.40 -6.77 8.14
N LEU A 165 -4.11 -6.21 9.30
CA LEU A 165 -4.05 -6.93 10.57
C LEU A 165 -5.32 -6.63 11.34
N ALA A 166 -6.27 -7.57 11.31
CA ALA A 166 -7.53 -7.46 12.04
C ALA A 166 -7.48 -8.29 13.33
N GLY A 167 -8.08 -7.81 14.40
CA GLY A 167 -8.15 -8.53 15.66
C GLY A 167 -8.33 -7.62 16.87
N ALA A 168 -8.68 -8.16 18.01
CA ALA A 168 -8.97 -7.42 19.24
C ALA A 168 -7.83 -6.48 19.67
N THR A 169 -8.14 -5.52 20.53
CA THR A 169 -7.13 -4.66 21.19
C THR A 169 -6.09 -5.51 21.94
N SER A 170 -4.90 -4.94 22.11
CA SER A 170 -3.79 -5.56 22.87
C SER A 170 -3.28 -6.89 22.30
N THR A 171 -3.35 -7.08 20.97
CA THR A 171 -2.79 -8.25 20.28
C THR A 171 -1.40 -7.99 19.67
N GLY A 172 -0.81 -6.81 19.90
CA GLY A 172 0.54 -6.45 19.42
C GLY A 172 0.61 -5.83 18.03
N LYS A 173 -0.52 -5.49 17.40
CA LYS A 173 -0.58 -4.92 16.03
C LYS A 173 0.24 -3.65 15.88
N THR A 174 0.07 -2.69 16.79
CA THR A 174 0.82 -1.41 16.77
C THR A 174 2.31 -1.65 16.97
N THR A 175 2.69 -2.54 17.87
CA THR A 175 4.10 -2.86 18.14
C THR A 175 4.79 -3.45 16.91
N ILE A 176 4.17 -4.43 16.25
CA ILE A 176 4.75 -5.03 15.05
C ILE A 176 4.74 -4.04 13.87
N GLY A 177 3.71 -3.19 13.75
CA GLY A 177 3.65 -2.12 12.76
C GLY A 177 4.82 -1.15 12.91
N ASN A 178 5.12 -0.71 14.13
CA ASN A 178 6.28 0.15 14.41
C ASN A 178 7.61 -0.56 14.17
N LEU A 179 7.72 -1.84 14.51
CA LEU A 179 8.91 -2.62 14.18
C LEU A 179 9.15 -2.65 12.66
N THR A 180 8.12 -2.79 11.83
CA THR A 180 8.28 -2.75 10.37
C THR A 180 8.73 -1.38 9.87
N LYS A 181 8.26 -0.28 10.49
CA LYS A 181 8.72 1.08 10.18
C LYS A 181 10.22 1.23 10.44
N SER A 182 10.72 0.64 11.54
CA SER A 182 12.14 0.74 11.91
C SER A 182 13.09 0.16 10.86
N PHE A 183 12.63 -0.73 9.99
CA PHE A 183 13.47 -1.24 8.90
C PHE A 183 13.89 -0.14 7.91
N PHE A 184 13.08 0.92 7.79
CA PHE A 184 13.27 2.00 6.82
C PHE A 184 13.71 3.33 7.44
N GLY A 185 13.58 3.49 8.76
CA GLY A 185 13.94 4.72 9.46
C GLY A 185 13.36 4.78 10.87
N GLY A 186 13.54 5.89 11.57
CA GLY A 186 12.95 6.10 12.89
C GLY A 186 11.43 6.01 12.87
N VAL A 187 10.83 5.31 13.83
CA VAL A 187 9.39 5.02 13.88
C VAL A 187 8.49 6.25 13.92
N ASN A 188 9.01 7.39 14.36
CA ASN A 188 8.29 8.67 14.39
C ASN A 188 8.35 9.43 13.05
N SER A 189 8.98 8.86 12.02
CA SER A 189 9.03 9.48 10.69
C SER A 189 7.65 9.44 10.04
N HIS A 190 7.09 10.60 9.74
CA HIS A 190 5.73 10.76 9.17
C HIS A 190 5.54 10.03 7.83
N PHE A 191 6.58 9.89 7.02
CA PHE A 191 6.52 9.19 5.73
C PHE A 191 6.47 7.66 5.85
N LEU A 192 6.66 7.09 7.06
CA LEU A 192 6.55 5.65 7.32
C LEU A 192 5.20 5.23 7.86
N GLY A 193 4.32 6.17 8.14
CA GLY A 193 2.96 5.88 8.56
C GLY A 193 2.42 6.85 9.60
N GLY A 194 1.13 6.73 9.83
CA GLY A 194 0.37 7.56 10.75
C GLY A 194 -0.92 6.88 11.19
N ASN A 195 -1.66 7.60 12.02
CA ASN A 195 -2.96 7.16 12.50
C ASN A 195 -4.03 7.41 11.41
N MET A 196 -4.99 6.49 11.29
CA MET A 196 -6.12 6.60 10.34
C MET A 196 -7.13 7.71 10.70
N ASN A 197 -6.98 8.38 11.84
CA ASN A 197 -7.80 9.55 12.21
C ASN A 197 -7.41 10.79 11.39
N ALA A 198 -7.48 10.66 10.07
CA ALA A 198 -7.14 11.71 9.12
C ALA A 198 -8.14 11.71 7.97
N THR A 199 -8.24 12.84 7.25
CA THR A 199 -9.03 12.85 6.02
C THR A 199 -8.35 12.01 4.93
N ILE A 200 -9.14 11.39 4.07
CA ILE A 200 -8.59 10.65 2.89
C ILE A 200 -7.61 11.52 2.10
N SER A 201 -7.89 12.83 2.01
CA SER A 201 -7.03 13.80 1.32
C SER A 201 -5.66 13.96 1.97
N ALA A 202 -5.61 13.98 3.29
CA ALA A 202 -4.36 14.08 4.04
C ALA A 202 -3.53 12.80 3.82
N LEU A 203 -4.15 11.62 4.00
CA LEU A 203 -3.51 10.33 3.74
C LEU A 203 -2.98 10.22 2.30
N GLU A 204 -3.80 10.62 1.30
CA GLU A 204 -3.37 10.61 -0.12
C GLU A 204 -2.18 11.55 -0.37
N ASN A 205 -2.07 12.67 0.34
CA ASN A 205 -0.92 13.57 0.20
C ASN A 205 0.36 12.99 0.81
N GLU A 206 0.25 12.32 1.95
CA GLU A 206 1.39 11.66 2.61
C GLU A 206 1.94 10.52 1.75
N ILE A 207 1.08 9.65 1.24
CA ILE A 207 1.50 8.51 0.42
C ILE A 207 1.94 8.91 -1.00
N ALA A 208 1.53 10.08 -1.49
CA ALA A 208 1.80 10.53 -2.86
C ALA A 208 3.30 10.72 -3.18
N SER A 209 4.17 10.76 -2.17
CA SER A 209 5.62 10.88 -2.30
C SER A 209 6.36 9.54 -2.22
N LEU A 210 5.64 8.41 -2.06
CA LEU A 210 6.24 7.10 -1.81
C LEU A 210 6.49 6.32 -3.09
N CYS A 211 7.71 5.79 -3.23
CA CYS A 211 8.05 4.85 -4.28
C CYS A 211 8.96 3.74 -3.75
N GLY A 212 8.37 2.64 -3.28
CA GLY A 212 9.09 1.51 -2.68
C GLY A 212 9.38 1.66 -1.19
N VAL A 213 8.76 2.62 -0.53
CA VAL A 213 8.78 2.75 0.94
C VAL A 213 7.45 2.26 1.46
N PRO A 214 7.40 1.37 2.46
CA PRO A 214 6.15 0.91 3.05
C PRO A 214 5.48 2.02 3.86
N TYR A 215 4.16 1.89 4.04
CA TYR A 215 3.38 2.83 4.84
C TYR A 215 2.46 2.09 5.80
N TYR A 216 2.58 2.39 7.09
CA TYR A 216 1.76 1.81 8.14
C TYR A 216 0.62 2.75 8.54
N MET A 217 -0.61 2.28 8.43
CA MET A 217 -1.85 2.97 8.85
C MET A 217 -2.35 2.35 10.14
N ASP A 218 -2.16 3.04 11.25
CA ASP A 218 -2.58 2.53 12.55
C ASP A 218 -4.04 2.89 12.84
N ASP A 219 -4.71 1.94 13.49
CA ASP A 219 -6.07 2.04 14.03
C ASP A 219 -7.15 2.48 13.03
N ALA A 220 -7.41 1.62 12.07
CA ALA A 220 -8.54 1.76 11.13
C ALA A 220 -9.92 1.69 11.80
N SER A 221 -10.01 1.41 13.11
CA SER A 221 -11.25 1.43 13.88
C SER A 221 -11.76 2.85 14.14
N LEU A 222 -10.85 3.83 14.13
CA LEU A 222 -11.18 5.26 14.30
C LEU A 222 -11.92 5.87 13.11
N VAL A 223 -11.91 5.18 11.97
CA VAL A 223 -12.61 5.65 10.77
C VAL A 223 -14.11 5.39 10.90
N GLY A 224 -14.91 6.42 10.71
CA GLY A 224 -16.37 6.35 10.84
C GLY A 224 -17.02 5.33 9.88
N GLU A 225 -18.23 4.90 10.22
CA GLU A 225 -18.98 3.90 9.43
C GLU A 225 -19.23 4.33 7.97
N SER A 226 -19.30 5.65 7.71
CA SER A 226 -19.49 6.19 6.36
C SER A 226 -18.28 6.07 5.45
N PHE A 227 -17.13 5.63 5.96
CA PHE A 227 -15.89 5.54 5.18
C PHE A 227 -16.02 4.52 4.05
N ASP A 228 -15.63 4.94 2.85
CA ASP A 228 -15.69 4.12 1.64
C ASP A 228 -14.42 3.28 1.47
N TRP A 229 -14.38 2.14 2.18
CA TRP A 229 -13.27 1.22 2.16
C TRP A 229 -12.98 0.65 0.78
N VAL A 230 -14.02 0.34 -0.03
CA VAL A 230 -13.83 -0.25 -1.37
C VAL A 230 -13.03 0.70 -2.24
N ASN A 231 -13.50 1.95 -2.38
CA ASN A 231 -12.82 2.93 -3.20
C ASN A 231 -11.46 3.34 -2.64
N PHE A 232 -11.30 3.39 -1.32
CA PHE A 232 -10.02 3.70 -0.69
C PHE A 232 -8.96 2.63 -0.98
N LEU A 233 -9.25 1.35 -0.70
CA LEU A 233 -8.35 0.24 -0.96
C LEU A 233 -8.09 0.05 -2.45
N TYR A 234 -9.10 0.26 -3.30
CA TYR A 234 -8.93 0.20 -4.75
C TYR A 234 -7.93 1.25 -5.25
N ARG A 235 -7.99 2.49 -4.73
CA ARG A 235 -7.01 3.54 -5.07
C ARG A 235 -5.63 3.23 -4.54
N LEU A 236 -5.51 2.79 -3.28
CA LEU A 236 -4.23 2.34 -2.72
C LEU A 236 -3.60 1.27 -3.60
N ALA A 237 -4.39 0.30 -4.01
CA ALA A 237 -3.94 -0.80 -4.86
C ALA A 237 -3.53 -0.36 -6.27
N ASN A 238 -4.18 0.66 -6.82
CA ASN A 238 -3.84 1.21 -8.15
C ASN A 238 -2.68 2.20 -8.13
N GLY A 239 -2.29 2.73 -6.97
CA GLY A 239 -1.16 3.66 -6.84
C GLY A 239 -1.42 5.05 -7.43
N GLU A 240 -2.67 5.53 -7.38
CA GLU A 240 -3.04 6.84 -7.89
C GLU A 240 -3.94 7.61 -6.92
N THR A 241 -3.65 8.90 -6.72
CA THR A 241 -4.52 9.78 -5.93
C THR A 241 -5.77 10.16 -6.70
N LYS A 242 -6.81 10.60 -5.98
CA LYS A 242 -8.04 11.08 -6.61
C LYS A 242 -7.77 12.35 -7.44
N LYS A 243 -8.31 12.41 -8.67
CA LYS A 243 -8.34 13.65 -9.47
C LYS A 243 -9.16 14.71 -8.75
N ARG A 244 -8.65 15.92 -8.68
CA ARG A 244 -9.33 17.06 -8.04
C ARG A 244 -9.34 18.26 -8.97
N ALA A 245 -10.43 19.04 -8.96
CA ALA A 245 -10.44 20.35 -9.58
C ALA A 245 -9.54 21.31 -8.75
N ASN A 246 -8.81 22.20 -9.44
CA ASN A 246 -8.10 23.27 -8.77
C ASN A 246 -9.12 24.30 -8.24
N TYR A 247 -9.10 24.55 -6.93
CA TYR A 247 -10.06 25.48 -6.30
C TYR A 247 -9.87 26.95 -6.76
N LYS A 248 -8.64 27.32 -7.16
CA LYS A 248 -8.34 28.69 -7.65
C LYS A 248 -8.59 28.84 -9.14
N GLU A 249 -8.52 27.76 -9.89
CA GLU A 249 -8.72 27.73 -11.34
C GLU A 249 -9.54 26.49 -11.70
N PRO A 250 -10.89 26.58 -11.67
CA PRO A 250 -11.81 25.45 -11.84
C PRO A 250 -11.62 24.64 -13.13
N ASN A 251 -11.03 25.27 -14.15
CA ASN A 251 -10.72 24.63 -15.45
C ASN A 251 -9.39 23.87 -15.46
N LEU A 252 -8.57 23.98 -14.41
CA LEU A 252 -7.33 23.24 -14.25
C LEU A 252 -7.55 22.03 -13.34
N ILE A 253 -7.39 20.85 -13.92
CA ILE A 253 -7.41 19.60 -13.14
C ILE A 253 -6.03 19.44 -12.48
N VAL A 254 -6.02 19.31 -11.16
CA VAL A 254 -4.80 18.92 -10.44
C VAL A 254 -4.41 17.50 -10.90
N ALA A 255 -3.21 17.36 -11.44
CA ALA A 255 -2.71 16.09 -11.92
C ALA A 255 -2.73 15.04 -10.81
N THR A 256 -3.17 13.82 -11.14
CA THR A 256 -3.06 12.69 -10.21
C THR A 256 -1.59 12.42 -9.91
N LYS A 257 -1.26 12.29 -8.62
CA LYS A 257 0.06 11.83 -8.20
C LYS A 257 0.06 10.30 -8.21
N LYS A 258 1.17 9.73 -8.68
CA LYS A 258 1.39 8.27 -8.68
C LYS A 258 2.32 7.92 -7.54
N TYR A 259 2.05 6.80 -6.89
CA TYR A 259 2.88 6.23 -5.84
C TYR A 259 2.97 4.72 -5.99
N CYS A 260 3.96 4.13 -5.38
CA CYS A 260 4.07 2.67 -5.33
C CYS A 260 4.60 2.26 -3.96
N SER A 261 3.80 1.50 -3.22
CA SER A 261 4.11 1.12 -1.84
C SER A 261 3.40 -0.17 -1.44
N HIS A 262 3.90 -0.77 -0.36
CA HIS A 262 3.16 -1.77 0.42
C HIS A 262 2.54 -1.09 1.63
N PHE A 263 1.25 -1.35 1.85
CA PHE A 263 0.48 -0.74 2.92
C PHE A 263 0.16 -1.78 4.00
N LEU A 264 0.43 -1.45 5.25
CA LEU A 264 0.01 -2.21 6.41
C LEU A 264 -1.10 -1.42 7.12
N ILE A 265 -2.23 -2.06 7.39
CA ILE A 265 -3.36 -1.42 8.07
C ILE A 265 -3.69 -2.25 9.31
N SER A 266 -3.70 -1.65 10.50
CA SER A 266 -4.22 -2.28 11.70
C SER A 266 -5.69 -1.93 11.94
N SER A 267 -6.48 -2.90 12.41
CA SER A 267 -7.90 -2.71 12.72
C SER A 267 -8.31 -3.63 13.86
N GLU A 268 -9.29 -3.20 14.67
CA GLU A 268 -9.92 -4.09 15.64
C GLU A 268 -10.94 -5.04 15.01
N ASN A 269 -11.49 -4.66 13.87
CA ASN A 269 -12.50 -5.42 13.15
C ASN A 269 -12.02 -5.75 11.74
N SER A 270 -12.50 -6.85 11.18
CA SER A 270 -12.24 -7.18 9.79
C SER A 270 -12.70 -6.05 8.85
N ILE A 271 -11.77 -5.55 8.04
CA ILE A 271 -12.07 -4.57 7.00
C ILE A 271 -12.81 -5.26 5.85
N LEU A 272 -12.42 -6.49 5.54
CA LEU A 272 -13.10 -7.28 4.50
C LEU A 272 -14.57 -7.54 4.88
N ASP A 273 -14.87 -7.84 6.15
CA ASP A 273 -16.25 -7.97 6.62
C ASP A 273 -17.03 -6.65 6.52
N LYS A 274 -16.39 -5.52 6.87
CA LYS A 274 -17.01 -4.19 6.72
C LYS A 274 -17.35 -3.90 5.24
N ILE A 275 -16.46 -4.25 4.33
CA ILE A 275 -16.68 -4.14 2.89
C ILE A 275 -17.83 -5.04 2.47
N MET A 276 -17.83 -6.31 2.88
CA MET A 276 -18.90 -7.27 2.56
C MET A 276 -20.26 -6.80 3.01
N ARG A 277 -20.37 -6.21 4.19
CA ARG A 277 -21.63 -5.70 4.73
C ARG A 277 -22.18 -4.48 3.97
N LYS A 278 -21.30 -3.66 3.40
CA LYS A 278 -21.67 -2.38 2.73
C LYS A 278 -21.88 -2.50 1.23
N SER A 279 -21.22 -3.41 0.53
CA SER A 279 -21.36 -3.51 -0.91
C SER A 279 -22.69 -4.20 -1.28
N LYS A 280 -23.60 -3.43 -1.84
CA LYS A 280 -24.90 -3.92 -2.34
C LYS A 280 -24.79 -4.78 -3.60
N GLU A 281 -23.68 -4.70 -4.32
CA GLU A 281 -23.36 -5.52 -5.49
C GLU A 281 -21.87 -5.83 -5.52
N LEU A 282 -21.50 -7.09 -5.79
CA LEU A 282 -20.12 -7.47 -6.11
C LEU A 282 -19.77 -6.87 -7.48
N ASP A 283 -19.24 -5.69 -7.42
CA ASP A 283 -18.76 -4.95 -8.56
C ASP A 283 -17.34 -5.49 -8.93
N SER A 284 -16.94 -5.35 -10.18
CA SER A 284 -15.62 -5.73 -10.69
C SER A 284 -14.48 -5.06 -9.91
N ASN A 285 -14.74 -3.93 -9.28
CA ASN A 285 -13.80 -3.22 -8.41
C ASN A 285 -13.49 -4.01 -7.12
N LEU A 286 -14.48 -4.73 -6.59
CA LEU A 286 -14.29 -5.53 -5.39
C LEU A 286 -13.38 -6.73 -5.66
N GLU A 287 -13.57 -7.47 -6.75
CA GLU A 287 -12.66 -8.57 -7.14
C GLU A 287 -11.22 -8.06 -7.35
N GLY A 288 -11.09 -6.91 -8.03
CA GLY A 288 -9.81 -6.23 -8.21
C GLY A 288 -9.15 -5.82 -6.89
N THR A 289 -9.93 -5.38 -5.91
CA THR A 289 -9.47 -5.03 -4.57
C THR A 289 -9.02 -6.26 -3.80
N LEU A 290 -9.83 -7.33 -3.79
CA LEU A 290 -9.51 -8.59 -3.12
C LEU A 290 -8.21 -9.23 -3.61
N ALA A 291 -7.94 -9.12 -4.92
CA ALA A 291 -6.68 -9.60 -5.48
C ALA A 291 -5.44 -8.91 -4.88
N ARG A 292 -5.59 -7.70 -4.35
CA ARG A 292 -4.49 -6.86 -3.85
C ARG A 292 -4.50 -6.65 -2.33
N VAL A 293 -5.51 -7.17 -1.63
CA VAL A 293 -5.64 -7.08 -0.17
C VAL A 293 -5.51 -8.49 0.42
N THR A 294 -4.70 -8.63 1.45
CA THR A 294 -4.64 -9.82 2.29
C THR A 294 -5.00 -9.40 3.71
N GLU A 295 -5.91 -10.11 4.35
CA GLU A 295 -6.24 -9.87 5.75
C GLU A 295 -5.79 -11.05 6.60
N ILE A 296 -5.08 -10.75 7.68
CA ILE A 296 -4.67 -11.71 8.71
C ILE A 296 -5.47 -11.38 9.97
N TRP A 297 -6.23 -12.36 10.45
CA TRP A 297 -6.95 -12.23 11.70
C TRP A 297 -6.08 -12.69 12.87
N ILE A 298 -5.84 -11.79 13.83
CA ILE A 298 -5.05 -12.06 15.03
C ILE A 298 -5.99 -12.37 16.19
N GLU A 299 -6.00 -13.62 16.61
CA GLU A 299 -6.84 -14.11 17.72
C GLU A 299 -6.17 -13.88 19.07
N LYS A 300 -6.95 -13.41 20.04
CA LYS A 300 -6.43 -13.09 21.37
C LYS A 300 -5.88 -14.29 22.14
N ASN A 301 -6.36 -15.49 21.84
CA ASN A 301 -6.03 -16.70 22.60
C ASN A 301 -5.09 -17.68 21.88
N SER A 302 -4.85 -17.52 20.59
CA SER A 302 -4.11 -18.51 19.79
C SER A 302 -3.03 -17.91 18.88
N SER A 303 -3.09 -16.62 18.59
CA SER A 303 -2.14 -15.97 17.66
C SER A 303 -1.70 -14.58 18.10
N LEU A 304 -1.53 -14.36 19.43
CA LEU A 304 -0.92 -13.12 19.91
C LEU A 304 0.42 -12.91 19.25
N LEU A 305 0.65 -11.68 18.75
CA LEU A 305 1.91 -11.32 18.10
C LEU A 305 3.09 -11.23 19.09
N PHE A 306 2.83 -11.26 20.40
CA PHE A 306 3.85 -11.30 21.45
C PHE A 306 3.29 -12.09 22.64
N ASP A 307 4.14 -12.90 23.28
CA ASP A 307 3.72 -13.85 24.30
C ASP A 307 3.41 -13.16 25.65
N ASN A 308 4.03 -12.03 25.92
CA ASN A 308 3.89 -11.26 27.16
C ASN A 308 4.33 -9.79 27.01
N GLU A 309 4.08 -8.97 28.02
CA GLU A 309 4.44 -7.56 28.06
C GLU A 309 5.96 -7.33 27.97
N GLN A 310 6.75 -8.19 28.60
CA GLN A 310 8.22 -8.08 28.55
C GLN A 310 8.73 -8.17 27.10
N GLN A 311 8.18 -9.08 26.30
CA GLN A 311 8.54 -9.18 24.88
C GLN A 311 8.15 -7.91 24.10
N VAL A 312 6.99 -7.31 24.42
CA VAL A 312 6.60 -6.04 23.83
C VAL A 312 7.62 -4.95 24.15
N GLU A 313 8.02 -4.83 25.42
CA GLU A 313 9.03 -3.85 25.85
C GLU A 313 10.37 -4.06 25.15
N GLU A 314 10.84 -5.30 25.03
CA GLU A 314 12.09 -5.64 24.34
C GLU A 314 12.04 -5.26 22.86
N VAL A 315 10.89 -5.49 22.17
CA VAL A 315 10.70 -5.07 20.77
C VAL A 315 10.62 -3.55 20.64
N VAL A 316 9.96 -2.87 21.58
CA VAL A 316 9.92 -1.38 21.61
C VAL A 316 11.33 -0.83 21.77
N ASN A 317 12.07 -1.29 22.75
CA ASN A 317 13.47 -0.88 22.95
C ASN A 317 14.33 -1.18 21.71
N PHE A 318 14.12 -2.32 21.07
CA PHE A 318 14.84 -2.66 19.85
C PHE A 318 14.61 -1.62 18.75
N TYR A 319 13.36 -1.34 18.36
CA TYR A 319 13.08 -0.47 17.23
C TYR A 319 13.33 1.02 17.48
N GLU A 320 13.36 1.45 18.73
CA GLU A 320 13.69 2.84 19.07
C GLU A 320 15.18 3.15 18.81
N TYR A 321 16.04 2.17 19.04
CA TYR A 321 17.50 2.34 18.93
C TYR A 321 18.09 1.71 17.67
N ASN A 322 17.36 0.85 16.96
CA ASN A 322 17.87 0.14 15.78
C ASN A 322 16.93 0.36 14.59
N TYR A 323 17.31 1.23 13.67
CA TYR A 323 16.47 1.53 12.51
C TYR A 323 17.28 1.79 11.23
N GLY A 324 16.63 1.62 10.07
CA GLY A 324 17.15 1.88 8.73
C GLY A 324 18.13 0.83 8.17
N ASN A 325 18.53 -0.15 8.96
CA ASN A 325 19.60 -1.07 8.61
C ASN A 325 19.14 -2.18 7.64
N LEU A 326 17.99 -2.81 7.87
CA LEU A 326 17.52 -3.93 7.03
C LEU A 326 17.12 -3.49 5.62
N ALA A 327 16.38 -2.38 5.50
CA ALA A 327 16.03 -1.85 4.19
C ALA A 327 17.27 -1.47 3.37
N SER A 328 18.29 -0.94 4.02
CA SER A 328 19.58 -0.63 3.41
C SER A 328 20.20 -1.87 2.73
N LEU A 329 20.20 -3.02 3.44
CA LEU A 329 20.74 -4.27 2.87
C LEU A 329 19.94 -4.75 1.66
N VAL A 330 18.61 -4.76 1.79
CA VAL A 330 17.73 -5.18 0.69
C VAL A 330 17.92 -4.29 -0.54
N VAL A 331 17.95 -2.98 -0.34
CA VAL A 331 18.12 -2.03 -1.46
C VAL A 331 19.51 -2.12 -2.09
N ASN A 332 20.55 -2.25 -1.28
CA ASN A 332 21.91 -2.50 -1.79
C ASN A 332 21.95 -3.77 -2.64
N ARG A 333 21.34 -4.85 -2.15
CA ARG A 333 21.30 -6.12 -2.88
C ARG A 333 20.55 -6.02 -4.21
N ILE A 334 19.48 -5.22 -4.27
CA ILE A 334 18.75 -4.92 -5.51
C ILE A 334 19.69 -4.22 -6.50
N PHE A 335 20.46 -3.23 -6.08
CA PHE A 335 21.39 -2.51 -6.95
C PHE A 335 22.57 -3.39 -7.39
N GLU A 336 23.11 -4.23 -6.52
CA GLU A 336 24.18 -5.18 -6.84
C GLU A 336 23.74 -6.21 -7.91
N LYS A 337 22.52 -6.77 -7.75
CA LYS A 337 21.97 -7.74 -8.72
C LYS A 337 21.52 -7.09 -10.05
N GLY A 338 21.18 -5.82 -10.00
CA GLY A 338 20.56 -5.08 -11.09
C GLY A 338 19.04 -5.21 -11.12
N VAL A 339 18.37 -4.09 -11.32
CA VAL A 339 16.90 -3.95 -11.26
C VAL A 339 16.18 -4.92 -12.21
N ASP A 340 16.66 -5.05 -13.44
CA ASP A 340 16.01 -5.90 -14.47
C ASP A 340 16.16 -7.38 -14.16
N THR A 341 17.30 -7.80 -13.61
CA THR A 341 17.52 -9.17 -13.13
C THR A 341 16.52 -9.50 -12.01
N VAL A 342 16.37 -8.62 -11.02
CA VAL A 342 15.42 -8.82 -9.92
C VAL A 342 13.99 -8.97 -10.44
N LYS A 343 13.56 -8.14 -11.40
CA LYS A 343 12.23 -8.27 -12.03
C LYS A 343 12.03 -9.61 -12.73
N GLN A 344 13.05 -10.08 -13.45
CA GLN A 344 12.97 -11.37 -14.15
C GLN A 344 12.89 -12.54 -13.18
N GLU A 345 13.70 -12.54 -12.12
CA GLU A 345 13.70 -13.57 -11.07
C GLU A 345 12.33 -13.64 -10.35
N ILE A 346 11.71 -12.49 -10.04
CA ILE A 346 10.36 -12.45 -9.44
C ILE A 346 9.30 -13.01 -10.37
N ARG A 347 9.35 -12.70 -11.67
CA ARG A 347 8.39 -13.23 -12.64
C ARG A 347 8.52 -14.76 -12.76
N LYS A 348 9.75 -15.25 -12.80
CA LYS A 348 10.03 -16.68 -12.82
C LYS A 348 9.50 -17.37 -11.57
N LEU A 349 9.80 -16.83 -10.39
CA LEU A 349 9.31 -17.35 -9.11
C LEU A 349 7.77 -17.34 -9.03
N SER A 350 7.13 -16.28 -9.52
CA SER A 350 5.66 -16.21 -9.58
C SER A 350 5.06 -17.32 -10.45
N GLN A 351 5.69 -17.63 -11.58
CA GLN A 351 5.27 -18.71 -12.46
C GLN A 351 5.49 -20.08 -11.80
N GLU A 352 6.64 -20.29 -11.17
CA GLU A 352 6.94 -21.52 -10.42
C GLU A 352 5.92 -21.78 -9.30
N ILE A 353 5.50 -20.72 -8.56
CA ILE A 353 4.46 -20.84 -7.53
C ILE A 353 3.12 -21.26 -8.15
N ILE A 354 2.74 -20.68 -9.29
CA ILE A 354 1.50 -21.04 -10.01
C ILE A 354 1.51 -22.50 -10.43
N GLU A 355 2.60 -22.95 -11.04
CA GLU A 355 2.73 -24.30 -11.58
C GLU A 355 2.81 -25.35 -10.47
N SER A 356 3.67 -25.13 -9.46
CA SER A 356 3.86 -26.06 -8.34
C SER A 356 2.59 -26.29 -7.52
N ASN A 357 1.78 -25.23 -7.36
CA ASN A 357 0.53 -25.30 -6.60
C ASN A 357 -0.70 -25.54 -7.48
N LYS A 358 -0.52 -25.78 -8.79
CA LYS A 358 -1.59 -26.02 -9.77
C LYS A 358 -2.71 -24.98 -9.68
N ILE A 359 -2.32 -23.70 -9.62
CA ILE A 359 -3.27 -22.59 -9.42
C ILE A 359 -4.04 -22.34 -10.71
N GLU A 360 -5.33 -22.61 -10.73
CA GLU A 360 -6.24 -22.34 -11.85
C GLU A 360 -7.02 -21.04 -11.67
N ASP A 361 -7.39 -20.70 -10.45
CA ASP A 361 -8.17 -19.53 -10.11
C ASP A 361 -7.43 -18.22 -10.44
N ASN A 362 -8.12 -17.28 -11.10
CA ASN A 362 -7.52 -16.03 -11.56
C ASN A 362 -7.12 -15.07 -10.42
N LEU A 363 -7.82 -15.12 -9.31
CA LEU A 363 -7.52 -14.27 -8.14
C LEU A 363 -6.28 -14.81 -7.43
N LEU A 364 -6.16 -16.14 -7.29
CA LEU A 364 -4.95 -16.78 -6.78
C LEU A 364 -3.74 -16.53 -7.70
N LYS A 365 -3.89 -16.57 -9.02
CA LYS A 365 -2.81 -16.21 -9.96
C LYS A 365 -2.30 -14.78 -9.75
N ARG A 366 -3.19 -13.84 -9.49
CA ARG A 366 -2.79 -12.45 -9.15
C ARG A 366 -2.07 -12.36 -7.81
N LYS A 367 -2.48 -13.17 -6.82
CA LYS A 367 -1.81 -13.26 -5.52
C LYS A 367 -0.44 -13.91 -5.60
N ALA A 368 -0.23 -14.85 -6.51
CA ALA A 368 1.07 -15.52 -6.71
C ALA A 368 2.21 -14.53 -6.93
N LYS A 369 1.95 -13.41 -7.61
CA LYS A 369 2.94 -12.32 -7.74
C LYS A 369 3.31 -11.67 -6.41
N THR A 370 2.33 -11.39 -5.55
CA THR A 370 2.59 -10.87 -4.20
C THR A 370 3.40 -11.85 -3.38
N ILE A 371 3.02 -13.13 -3.43
CA ILE A 371 3.73 -14.20 -2.72
C ILE A 371 5.18 -14.30 -3.22
N ALA A 372 5.38 -14.26 -4.53
CA ALA A 372 6.72 -14.27 -5.13
C ALA A 372 7.60 -13.10 -4.65
N ILE A 373 7.04 -11.88 -4.57
CA ILE A 373 7.76 -10.70 -4.07
C ILE A 373 8.16 -10.91 -2.60
N ILE A 374 7.27 -11.41 -1.76
CA ILE A 374 7.51 -11.66 -0.33
C ILE A 374 8.58 -12.77 -0.17
N VAL A 375 8.45 -13.88 -0.89
CA VAL A 375 9.39 -15.02 -0.81
C VAL A 375 10.77 -14.65 -1.36
N TYR A 376 10.81 -13.87 -2.44
CA TYR A 376 12.06 -13.34 -2.96
C TYR A 376 12.78 -12.42 -1.96
N THR A 377 11.99 -11.63 -1.22
CA THR A 377 12.53 -10.81 -0.12
C THR A 377 13.06 -11.68 1.01
N ALA A 378 12.38 -12.80 1.33
CA ALA A 378 12.86 -13.77 2.30
C ALA A 378 14.21 -14.37 1.90
N ASP A 379 14.40 -14.73 0.62
CA ASP A 379 15.69 -15.21 0.12
C ASP A 379 16.81 -14.19 0.28
N MET A 380 16.53 -12.92 -0.05
CA MET A 380 17.49 -11.85 0.19
C MET A 380 17.80 -11.70 1.68
N ALA A 381 16.79 -11.67 2.52
CA ALA A 381 16.94 -11.49 3.97
C ALA A 381 17.70 -12.67 4.61
N ASN A 382 17.44 -13.90 4.15
CA ASN A 382 18.16 -15.09 4.59
C ASN A 382 19.64 -15.04 4.21
N SER A 383 20.00 -14.41 3.09
CA SER A 383 21.41 -14.20 2.71
C SER A 383 22.16 -13.28 3.67
N PHE A 384 21.44 -12.52 4.50
CA PHE A 384 22.01 -11.66 5.55
C PHE A 384 21.99 -12.30 6.96
N GLY A 385 21.54 -13.56 7.06
CA GLY A 385 21.52 -14.33 8.33
C GLY A 385 20.14 -14.43 8.99
N LEU A 386 19.10 -13.85 8.42
CA LEU A 386 17.72 -14.11 8.87
C LEU A 386 17.26 -15.51 8.45
N GLN A 387 16.27 -16.08 9.14
CA GLN A 387 15.86 -17.48 9.00
C GLN A 387 14.38 -17.60 8.63
N PHE A 388 13.95 -16.97 7.56
CA PHE A 388 12.58 -17.07 7.06
C PHE A 388 12.32 -18.42 6.40
N ASP A 389 11.21 -19.06 6.78
CA ASP A 389 10.72 -20.31 6.17
C ASP A 389 9.83 -20.03 4.97
N LYS A 390 10.40 -20.15 3.77
CA LYS A 390 9.72 -19.80 2.51
C LYS A 390 8.52 -20.70 2.21
N ASP A 391 8.63 -21.99 2.48
CA ASP A 391 7.56 -22.95 2.18
C ASP A 391 6.36 -22.71 3.09
N SER A 392 6.61 -22.47 4.38
CA SER A 392 5.56 -22.08 5.31
C SER A 392 4.92 -20.74 4.96
N ILE A 393 5.70 -19.78 4.46
CA ILE A 393 5.19 -18.48 4.00
C ILE A 393 4.27 -18.64 2.79
N ILE A 394 4.68 -19.41 1.77
CA ILE A 394 3.85 -19.72 0.59
C ILE A 394 2.54 -20.34 1.02
N LYS A 395 2.63 -21.41 1.81
CA LYS A 395 1.46 -22.14 2.31
C LYS A 395 0.51 -21.24 3.08
N PHE A 396 1.03 -20.47 4.04
CA PHE A 396 0.23 -19.54 4.84
C PHE A 396 -0.48 -18.49 3.98
N MET A 397 0.23 -17.85 3.07
CA MET A 397 -0.34 -16.82 2.18
C MET A 397 -1.40 -17.38 1.24
N MET A 398 -1.20 -18.61 0.74
CA MET A 398 -2.19 -19.32 -0.06
C MET A 398 -3.45 -19.61 0.76
N GLU A 399 -3.31 -20.16 1.97
CA GLU A 399 -4.42 -20.46 2.87
C GLU A 399 -5.22 -19.19 3.25
N GLN A 400 -4.56 -18.06 3.55
CA GLN A 400 -5.25 -16.79 3.82
C GLN A 400 -6.03 -16.28 2.59
N THR A 401 -5.45 -16.47 1.40
CA THR A 401 -6.14 -16.09 0.16
C THR A 401 -7.36 -16.98 -0.10
N GLU A 402 -7.22 -18.30 0.06
CA GLU A 402 -8.35 -19.23 -0.08
C GLU A 402 -9.44 -18.97 0.96
N LYS A 403 -9.09 -18.71 2.22
CA LYS A 403 -10.06 -18.34 3.26
C LYS A 403 -10.85 -17.09 2.83
N THR A 404 -10.16 -16.09 2.29
CA THR A 404 -10.80 -14.88 1.76
C THR A 404 -11.75 -15.22 0.62
N ILE A 405 -11.31 -15.97 -0.38
CA ILE A 405 -12.14 -16.39 -1.52
C ILE A 405 -13.35 -17.20 -1.04
N LYS A 406 -13.14 -18.20 -0.19
CA LYS A 406 -14.20 -19.06 0.34
C LYS A 406 -15.22 -18.28 1.17
N SER A 407 -14.81 -17.32 2.00
CA SER A 407 -15.74 -16.48 2.76
C SER A 407 -16.63 -15.63 1.85
N PHE A 408 -16.08 -15.14 0.74
CA PHE A 408 -16.86 -14.44 -0.29
C PHE A 408 -17.78 -15.36 -1.09
N ALA A 409 -17.28 -16.51 -1.54
CA ALA A 409 -18.06 -17.50 -2.29
C ALA A 409 -19.17 -18.09 -1.40
N PHE A 410 -18.83 -18.50 -0.18
CA PHE A 410 -19.76 -19.14 0.74
C PHE A 410 -20.90 -18.20 1.20
N SER A 411 -20.64 -16.92 1.42
CA SER A 411 -21.71 -15.96 1.73
C SER A 411 -22.66 -15.80 0.56
N ASN A 412 -22.18 -15.86 -0.67
CA ASN A 412 -22.99 -15.74 -1.88
C ASN A 412 -23.77 -17.02 -2.19
N GLU A 413 -23.14 -18.21 -2.14
CA GLU A 413 -23.81 -19.48 -2.44
C GLU A 413 -24.95 -19.75 -1.47
N LYS A 414 -24.73 -19.61 -0.16
CA LYS A 414 -25.78 -19.85 0.85
C LYS A 414 -26.94 -18.86 0.72
N VAL A 415 -26.66 -17.59 0.40
CA VAL A 415 -27.68 -16.58 0.12
C VAL A 415 -28.44 -16.95 -1.16
N TYR A 416 -27.76 -17.41 -2.20
CA TYR A 416 -28.40 -17.80 -3.46
C TYR A 416 -29.17 -19.10 -3.33
N GLU A 417 -28.75 -20.06 -2.51
CA GLU A 417 -29.55 -21.26 -2.20
C GLU A 417 -30.89 -20.91 -1.50
N ILE A 418 -30.82 -19.98 -0.52
CA ILE A 418 -32.03 -19.50 0.14
C ILE A 418 -32.91 -18.72 -0.86
N ALA A 419 -32.30 -17.92 -1.73
CA ALA A 419 -32.99 -17.18 -2.78
C ALA A 419 -33.63 -18.13 -3.81
N ILE A 420 -32.95 -19.25 -4.17
CA ILE A 420 -33.54 -20.31 -5.02
C ILE A 420 -34.82 -20.89 -4.39
N LYS A 421 -34.79 -21.23 -3.11
CA LYS A 421 -35.99 -21.75 -2.41
C LYS A 421 -37.12 -20.75 -2.43
N LYS A 422 -36.83 -19.43 -2.26
CA LYS A 422 -37.83 -18.38 -2.39
C LYS A 422 -38.33 -18.22 -3.84
N LEU A 423 -37.42 -18.32 -4.83
CA LEU A 423 -37.77 -18.24 -6.25
C LEU A 423 -38.73 -19.37 -6.65
N ILE A 424 -38.42 -20.62 -6.28
CA ILE A 424 -39.27 -21.79 -6.51
C ILE A 424 -40.64 -21.59 -5.85
N LYS A 425 -40.66 -21.17 -4.58
CA LYS A 425 -41.90 -20.89 -3.85
C LYS A 425 -42.71 -19.81 -4.57
N THR A 426 -42.12 -18.70 -4.94
CA THR A 426 -42.80 -17.60 -5.64
C THR A 426 -43.31 -18.04 -7.00
N ALA A 427 -42.55 -18.88 -7.72
CA ALA A 427 -42.98 -19.44 -8.99
C ALA A 427 -44.19 -20.41 -8.83
N ARG A 428 -44.23 -21.19 -7.75
CA ARG A 428 -45.34 -22.07 -7.40
C ARG A 428 -46.61 -21.28 -7.05
N ASP A 429 -46.44 -20.22 -6.24
CA ASP A 429 -47.58 -19.43 -5.72
C ASP A 429 -48.13 -18.44 -6.73
N LYS A 430 -47.29 -17.82 -7.56
CA LYS A 430 -47.67 -16.71 -8.47
C LYS A 430 -47.41 -17.00 -9.95
N GLY A 431 -46.92 -18.17 -10.31
CA GLY A 431 -46.61 -18.58 -11.68
C GLY A 431 -47.66 -19.49 -12.30
N GLY A 432 -47.60 -19.64 -13.62
CA GLY A 432 -48.39 -20.61 -14.37
C GLY A 432 -47.69 -21.96 -14.44
N LYS A 433 -48.33 -23.05 -14.03
CA LYS A 433 -47.79 -24.42 -14.10
C LYS A 433 -47.78 -24.93 -15.53
N ALA A 434 -46.64 -25.36 -16.03
CA ALA A 434 -46.48 -25.98 -17.34
C ALA A 434 -46.82 -27.49 -17.32
N LYS A 435 -46.98 -28.09 -18.49
CA LYS A 435 -47.31 -29.53 -18.62
C LYS A 435 -46.22 -30.46 -18.12
N ASP A 436 -44.97 -30.00 -18.12
CA ASP A 436 -43.79 -30.71 -17.63
C ASP A 436 -43.53 -30.55 -16.12
N GLY A 437 -44.48 -29.90 -15.40
CA GLY A 437 -44.36 -29.67 -13.97
C GLY A 437 -43.53 -28.44 -13.58
N SER A 438 -42.92 -27.75 -14.54
CA SER A 438 -42.21 -26.48 -14.31
C SER A 438 -43.18 -25.31 -14.18
N TYR A 439 -42.65 -24.09 -13.90
CA TYR A 439 -43.46 -22.89 -13.70
C TYR A 439 -42.97 -21.75 -14.60
N TYR A 440 -43.90 -20.94 -15.08
CA TYR A 440 -43.62 -19.68 -15.75
C TYR A 440 -43.93 -18.51 -14.83
N LEU A 441 -42.91 -17.73 -14.45
CA LEU A 441 -43.04 -16.59 -13.56
C LEU A 441 -42.93 -15.28 -14.34
N LEU A 442 -43.95 -14.41 -14.28
CA LEU A 442 -43.91 -13.09 -14.92
C LEU A 442 -42.75 -12.22 -14.41
N SER A 443 -42.15 -11.42 -15.30
CA SER A 443 -41.07 -10.50 -14.97
C SER A 443 -41.38 -9.60 -13.76
N LYS A 444 -42.62 -9.09 -13.69
CA LYS A 444 -43.06 -8.26 -12.55
C LYS A 444 -42.97 -9.00 -11.21
N ASN A 445 -43.35 -10.26 -11.15
CA ASN A 445 -43.27 -11.06 -9.93
C ASN A 445 -41.83 -11.43 -9.56
N TYR A 446 -41.00 -11.64 -10.59
CA TYR A 446 -39.54 -11.87 -10.39
C TYR A 446 -38.86 -10.61 -9.87
N GLU A 447 -39.14 -9.45 -10.45
CA GLU A 447 -38.59 -8.16 -10.00
C GLU A 447 -38.99 -7.85 -8.55
N GLN A 448 -40.24 -8.10 -8.20
CA GLN A 448 -40.75 -7.99 -6.83
C GLN A 448 -39.98 -8.90 -5.87
N LEU A 449 -39.75 -10.16 -6.25
CA LEU A 449 -38.91 -11.10 -5.45
C LEU A 449 -37.49 -10.59 -5.31
N ILE A 450 -36.89 -10.08 -6.38
CA ILE A 450 -35.51 -9.54 -6.34
C ILE A 450 -35.43 -8.34 -5.38
N ASP A 451 -36.42 -7.45 -5.39
CA ASP A 451 -36.43 -6.31 -4.47
C ASP A 451 -36.65 -6.74 -3.00
N GLU A 452 -37.51 -7.74 -2.77
CA GLU A 452 -37.69 -8.36 -1.45
C GLU A 452 -36.39 -9.02 -0.96
N LEU A 453 -35.65 -9.71 -1.86
CA LEU A 453 -34.35 -10.32 -1.53
C LEU A 453 -33.28 -9.27 -1.24
N LYS A 454 -33.19 -8.22 -2.04
CA LYS A 454 -32.27 -7.11 -1.80
C LYS A 454 -32.54 -6.44 -0.45
N ASN A 455 -33.81 -6.17 -0.12
CA ASN A 455 -34.17 -5.53 1.14
C ASN A 455 -34.02 -6.46 2.36
N GLY A 456 -34.27 -7.76 2.20
CA GLY A 456 -34.17 -8.74 3.29
C GLY A 456 -32.75 -9.21 3.60
N TYR A 457 -31.83 -9.00 2.68
CA TYR A 457 -30.42 -9.39 2.80
C TYR A 457 -29.47 -8.20 2.89
N GLU A 458 -29.87 -7.10 3.52
CA GLU A 458 -29.00 -5.93 3.74
C GLU A 458 -27.63 -6.26 4.38
N LYS A 459 -27.56 -7.39 5.10
CA LYS A 459 -26.33 -7.89 5.72
C LYS A 459 -25.54 -8.88 4.85
N HIS A 460 -26.09 -9.31 3.72
CA HIS A 460 -25.49 -10.30 2.83
C HIS A 460 -25.59 -9.82 1.39
N HIS A 461 -24.47 -9.84 0.68
CA HIS A 461 -24.36 -9.34 -0.70
C HIS A 461 -25.26 -10.13 -1.66
N PHE A 462 -26.41 -9.60 -2.02
CA PHE A 462 -27.30 -10.16 -3.03
C PHE A 462 -27.17 -9.41 -4.35
N SER A 463 -26.57 -10.05 -5.35
CA SER A 463 -26.53 -9.53 -6.73
C SER A 463 -27.57 -10.25 -7.59
N ALA A 464 -28.55 -9.52 -8.10
CA ALA A 464 -29.57 -10.07 -9.00
C ALA A 464 -29.00 -10.72 -10.27
N LYS A 465 -27.90 -10.14 -10.81
CA LYS A 465 -27.21 -10.67 -12.00
C LYS A 465 -26.50 -11.98 -11.69
N LYS A 466 -25.76 -12.05 -10.57
CA LYS A 466 -25.07 -13.29 -10.15
C LYS A 466 -26.06 -14.36 -9.69
N PHE A 467 -27.10 -13.98 -8.96
CA PHE A 467 -28.19 -14.91 -8.59
C PHE A 467 -28.81 -15.54 -9.81
N LYS A 468 -29.11 -14.76 -10.85
CA LYS A 468 -29.66 -15.26 -12.09
C LYS A 468 -28.72 -16.25 -12.78
N ALA A 469 -27.43 -15.94 -12.87
CA ALA A 469 -26.41 -16.85 -13.41
C ALA A 469 -26.33 -18.14 -12.58
N TYR A 470 -26.31 -18.03 -11.27
CA TYR A 470 -26.30 -19.16 -10.33
C TYR A 470 -27.55 -20.04 -10.46
N ALA A 471 -28.76 -19.43 -10.54
CA ALA A 471 -30.00 -20.17 -10.73
C ALA A 471 -30.05 -20.89 -12.09
N MET A 472 -29.43 -20.34 -13.14
CA MET A 472 -29.28 -21.00 -14.44
C MET A 472 -28.28 -22.17 -14.36
N GLU A 473 -27.12 -21.98 -13.73
CA GLU A 473 -26.12 -23.02 -13.50
C GLU A 473 -26.68 -24.23 -12.73
N LYS A 474 -27.46 -23.95 -11.69
CA LYS A 474 -28.16 -25.01 -10.92
C LYS A 474 -29.38 -25.60 -11.64
N GLY A 475 -29.68 -25.21 -12.86
CA GLY A 475 -30.80 -25.73 -13.66
C GLY A 475 -32.19 -25.33 -13.14
N VAL A 476 -32.26 -24.42 -12.15
CA VAL A 476 -33.53 -23.93 -11.60
C VAL A 476 -34.19 -22.91 -12.53
N MET A 477 -33.40 -22.07 -13.19
CA MET A 477 -33.85 -21.14 -14.21
C MET A 477 -33.49 -21.66 -15.60
N ILE A 478 -34.48 -21.95 -16.41
CA ILE A 478 -34.29 -22.52 -17.75
C ILE A 478 -34.34 -21.37 -18.78
N PRO A 479 -33.37 -21.31 -19.72
CA PRO A 479 -33.43 -20.35 -20.83
C PRO A 479 -34.69 -20.49 -21.68
N ILE A 480 -35.33 -19.37 -22.03
CA ILE A 480 -36.39 -19.33 -23.00
C ILE A 480 -35.81 -18.83 -24.33
N ARG A 481 -35.73 -19.68 -25.34
CA ARG A 481 -35.09 -19.35 -26.65
C ARG A 481 -33.69 -18.76 -26.46
N ASP A 482 -32.84 -19.47 -25.74
CA ASP A 482 -31.46 -19.08 -25.42
C ASP A 482 -31.29 -17.79 -24.59
N LYS A 483 -32.37 -17.28 -24.01
CA LYS A 483 -32.37 -16.12 -23.13
C LYS A 483 -32.93 -16.49 -21.76
N ALA A 484 -32.38 -15.88 -20.71
CA ALA A 484 -32.85 -16.12 -19.35
C ALA A 484 -34.32 -15.62 -19.10
N SER A 485 -34.85 -14.78 -19.96
CA SER A 485 -36.26 -14.38 -19.95
C SER A 485 -36.82 -14.32 -21.36
N GLY A 486 -38.08 -14.64 -21.54
CA GLY A 486 -38.74 -14.61 -22.83
C GLY A 486 -40.23 -14.40 -22.70
N THR A 487 -40.92 -14.31 -23.84
CA THR A 487 -42.41 -14.24 -23.89
C THR A 487 -42.96 -15.65 -23.86
N PHE A 488 -43.91 -15.90 -23.00
CA PHE A 488 -44.64 -17.18 -22.87
C PHE A 488 -46.14 -16.98 -22.74
N SER A 489 -46.86 -18.05 -22.98
CA SER A 489 -48.28 -18.17 -22.67
C SER A 489 -48.50 -19.56 -22.06
N CYS A 490 -48.95 -19.62 -20.81
CA CYS A 490 -49.18 -20.83 -20.08
C CYS A 490 -50.41 -20.68 -19.18
N ASN A 491 -51.45 -21.49 -19.43
CA ASN A 491 -52.78 -21.37 -18.83
C ASN A 491 -53.31 -19.92 -18.98
N ASP A 492 -53.69 -19.26 -17.90
CA ASP A 492 -54.21 -17.89 -17.89
C ASP A 492 -53.10 -16.82 -17.80
N ILE A 493 -51.83 -17.22 -17.80
CA ILE A 493 -50.68 -16.30 -17.68
C ILE A 493 -50.01 -16.14 -19.03
N ARG A 494 -50.00 -14.90 -19.54
CA ARG A 494 -49.33 -14.53 -20.78
C ARG A 494 -48.48 -13.28 -20.56
N GLY A 495 -47.24 -13.32 -20.99
CA GLY A 495 -46.34 -12.16 -20.89
C GLY A 495 -44.88 -12.52 -20.99
N ARG A 496 -44.04 -11.54 -20.66
CA ARG A 496 -42.56 -11.74 -20.53
C ARG A 496 -42.26 -12.22 -19.12
N GLY A 497 -41.38 -13.22 -19.01
CA GLY A 497 -40.98 -13.74 -17.70
C GLY A 497 -39.90 -14.80 -17.79
N TYR A 498 -39.85 -15.64 -16.77
CA TYR A 498 -38.82 -16.64 -16.52
C TYR A 498 -39.43 -18.03 -16.42
N HIS A 499 -38.71 -19.03 -16.94
CA HIS A 499 -39.09 -20.42 -16.83
C HIS A 499 -38.33 -21.05 -15.64
N ILE A 500 -39.05 -21.51 -14.64
CA ILE A 500 -38.49 -21.99 -13.36
C ILE A 500 -38.84 -23.47 -13.23
N LYS A 501 -37.79 -24.29 -13.00
CA LYS A 501 -37.91 -25.72 -12.76
C LYS A 501 -37.54 -26.03 -11.31
N GLU A 502 -38.32 -26.87 -10.68
CA GLU A 502 -37.92 -27.46 -9.39
C GLU A 502 -36.85 -28.52 -9.67
N VAL A 503 -35.68 -28.35 -9.07
CA VAL A 503 -34.57 -29.30 -9.10
C VAL A 503 -34.49 -29.93 -7.73
N GLU A 504 -34.50 -31.28 -7.66
CA GLU A 504 -34.37 -32.05 -6.42
C GLU A 504 -33.10 -31.78 -5.65
#